data_19bc38ddc4f39817d70b1f311a357c97
#
_entry.id   19bc38ddc4f39817d70b1f311a357c97
#
_cell.length_a   1.000
_cell.length_b   1.000
_cell.length_c   1.000
_cell.angle_alpha   90.00
_cell.angle_beta   90.00
_cell.angle_gamma   90.00
#
_symmetry.space_group_name_H-M   'P 1'
#
loop_
_entity.id
_entity.type
_entity.pdbx_description
1 polymer ?
#
loop_
_entity_poly.entity_id
_entity_poly.type
_entity_poly.pdbx_seq_one_letter_code
_entity_poly.pdbx_strand_id
1 'polypeptide(L)'
;MYLVDTYDVIVIGGGHAGCEAALATARMGHRTLMATLNLDNIALMPCNPAIGGPGKSHLVCELDALGGEMGINADATAIQMRMLNTGKGPAVHSLRAQSDKVAYQRRMKEVLENTENLNV
;
A
#
# COMPACT_ATOMS: atom_id res chain seq x y z
N MET A 1 36.88 9.19 1.45
CA MET A 1 35.76 9.79 0.67
C MET A 1 34.55 8.91 0.85
N TYR A 2 33.56 9.39 1.57
CA TYR A 2 32.30 8.65 1.71
C TYR A 2 31.45 8.95 0.47
N LEU A 3 31.13 7.91 -0.31
CA LEU A 3 30.13 8.02 -1.36
C LEU A 3 28.75 8.11 -0.66
N VAL A 4 28.17 9.28 -0.69
CA VAL A 4 26.79 9.46 -0.24
C VAL A 4 25.92 9.35 -1.49
N ASP A 5 25.07 8.34 -1.54
CA ASP A 5 24.05 8.27 -2.58
C ASP A 5 23.10 9.45 -2.46
N THR A 6 22.76 10.03 -3.60
CA THR A 6 21.81 11.15 -3.67
C THR A 6 20.47 10.68 -4.17
N TYR A 7 19.40 11.12 -3.51
CA TYR A 7 18.02 10.82 -3.87
C TYR A 7 17.23 12.11 -4.06
N ASP A 8 16.27 12.09 -4.97
CA ASP A 8 15.36 13.21 -5.17
C ASP A 8 14.31 13.24 -4.05
N VAL A 9 13.89 12.06 -3.59
CA VAL A 9 12.88 11.89 -2.53
C VAL A 9 13.34 10.84 -1.52
N ILE A 10 13.16 11.14 -0.25
CA ILE A 10 13.36 10.18 0.85
C ILE A 10 12.04 10.05 1.61
N VAL A 11 11.52 8.83 1.65
CA VAL A 11 10.30 8.48 2.40
C VAL A 11 10.70 7.77 3.68
N ILE A 12 10.28 8.29 4.82
CA ILE A 12 10.60 7.71 6.14
C ILE A 12 9.38 6.98 6.67
N GLY A 13 9.48 5.66 6.76
CA GLY A 13 8.45 4.77 7.28
C GLY A 13 7.90 3.83 6.22
N GLY A 14 7.87 2.51 6.55
CA GLY A 14 7.39 1.43 5.68
C GLY A 14 5.93 1.03 5.91
N GLY A 15 5.10 1.91 6.47
CA GLY A 15 3.65 1.70 6.55
C GLY A 15 2.96 1.90 5.20
N HIS A 16 1.65 1.69 5.13
CA HIS A 16 0.89 1.80 3.87
C HIS A 16 1.08 3.15 3.17
N ALA A 17 1.02 4.26 3.92
CA ALA A 17 1.24 5.59 3.36
C ALA A 17 2.66 5.77 2.81
N GLY A 18 3.66 5.23 3.49
CA GLY A 18 5.05 5.28 3.01
C GLY A 18 5.26 4.43 1.76
N CYS A 19 4.68 3.22 1.70
CA CYS A 19 4.73 2.39 0.51
C CYS A 19 4.13 3.11 -0.70
N GLU A 20 2.94 3.70 -0.55
CA GLU A 20 2.29 4.43 -1.63
C GLU A 20 3.07 5.68 -2.06
N ALA A 21 3.60 6.45 -1.12
CA ALA A 21 4.40 7.62 -1.42
C ALA A 21 5.69 7.26 -2.17
N ALA A 22 6.37 6.19 -1.74
CA ALA A 22 7.60 5.72 -2.38
C ALA A 22 7.33 5.19 -3.80
N LEU A 23 6.27 4.41 -3.97
CA LEU A 23 5.86 3.91 -5.28
C LEU A 23 5.46 5.04 -6.22
N ALA A 24 4.69 6.01 -5.73
CA ALA A 24 4.25 7.15 -6.53
C ALA A 24 5.44 7.95 -7.07
N THR A 25 6.38 8.32 -6.20
CA THR A 25 7.56 9.12 -6.58
C THR A 25 8.50 8.36 -7.51
N ALA A 26 8.72 7.07 -7.25
CA ALA A 26 9.54 6.23 -8.12
C ALA A 26 8.92 6.05 -9.52
N ARG A 27 7.60 5.81 -9.59
CA ARG A 27 6.85 5.70 -10.85
C ARG A 27 6.80 7.01 -11.65
N MET A 28 6.94 8.15 -10.97
CA MET A 28 7.13 9.46 -11.61
C MET A 28 8.56 9.68 -12.15
N GLY A 29 9.46 8.72 -11.96
CA GLY A 29 10.84 8.79 -12.47
C GLY A 29 11.84 9.44 -11.51
N HIS A 30 11.48 9.71 -10.27
CA HIS A 30 12.38 10.25 -9.26
C HIS A 30 13.17 9.15 -8.55
N ARG A 31 14.46 9.37 -8.33
CA ARG A 31 15.28 8.49 -7.50
C ARG A 31 14.78 8.57 -6.05
N THR A 32 14.16 7.50 -5.59
CA THR A 32 13.46 7.45 -4.29
C THR A 32 14.14 6.47 -3.36
N LEU A 33 14.33 6.88 -2.11
CA LEU A 33 14.72 6.00 -1.01
C LEU A 33 13.56 5.87 -0.04
N MET A 34 13.17 4.64 0.28
CA MET A 34 12.27 4.38 1.41
C MET A 34 13.07 3.82 2.58
N ALA A 35 13.12 4.54 3.70
CA ALA A 35 13.81 4.14 4.91
C ALA A 35 12.81 3.60 5.95
N THR A 36 13.06 2.42 6.48
CA THR A 36 12.25 1.80 7.53
C THR A 36 13.13 1.18 8.60
N LEU A 37 12.60 1.05 9.82
CA LEU A 37 13.31 0.42 10.92
C LEU A 37 13.47 -1.10 10.76
N ASN A 38 12.52 -1.73 10.08
CA ASN A 38 12.52 -3.17 9.87
C ASN A 38 11.80 -3.51 8.56
N LEU A 39 12.51 -4.18 7.66
CA LEU A 39 11.99 -4.59 6.36
C LEU A 39 10.86 -5.62 6.47
N ASP A 40 10.79 -6.38 7.54
CA ASP A 40 9.72 -7.35 7.76
C ASP A 40 8.40 -6.72 8.24
N ASN A 41 8.43 -5.43 8.57
CA ASN A 41 7.26 -4.67 8.99
C ASN A 41 6.68 -3.77 7.89
N ILE A 42 7.19 -3.89 6.67
CA ILE A 42 6.64 -3.16 5.52
C ILE A 42 5.18 -3.58 5.31
N ALA A 43 4.30 -2.59 5.14
CA ALA A 43 2.86 -2.76 4.96
C ALA A 43 2.19 -3.66 6.03
N LEU A 44 2.73 -3.64 7.26
CA LEU A 44 2.19 -4.42 8.36
C LEU A 44 0.73 -4.04 8.66
N MET A 45 -0.12 -5.04 8.78
CA MET A 45 -1.49 -4.91 9.27
C MET A 45 -1.56 -5.37 10.74
N PRO A 46 -1.40 -4.47 11.73
CA PRO A 46 -1.25 -4.88 13.13
C PRO A 46 -2.55 -5.42 13.74
N CYS A 47 -3.68 -5.02 13.21
CA CYS A 47 -5.01 -5.44 13.69
C CYS A 47 -5.65 -6.46 12.75
N ASN A 48 -6.89 -6.20 12.32
CA ASN A 48 -7.58 -7.03 11.35
C ASN A 48 -6.94 -6.89 9.98
N PRO A 49 -6.62 -8.00 9.30
CA PRO A 49 -6.05 -7.96 7.95
C PRO A 49 -7.14 -7.63 6.93
N ALA A 50 -7.62 -6.41 6.94
CA ALA A 50 -8.70 -5.97 6.06
C ALA A 50 -8.44 -4.57 5.49
N ILE A 51 -8.69 -4.44 4.20
CA ILE A 51 -8.63 -3.18 3.46
C ILE A 51 -10.05 -2.74 3.11
N GLY A 52 -10.34 -1.45 3.26
CA GLY A 52 -11.65 -0.88 2.96
C GLY A 52 -12.59 -0.83 4.17
N GLY A 53 -13.90 -0.83 3.90
CA GLY A 53 -14.96 -0.61 4.86
C GLY A 53 -15.49 0.83 4.84
N PRO A 54 -16.48 1.18 5.72
CA PRO A 54 -17.11 2.50 5.72
C PRO A 54 -16.10 3.63 5.86
N GLY A 55 -16.17 4.62 4.97
CA GLY A 55 -15.27 5.77 4.92
C GLY A 55 -13.82 5.47 4.50
N LYS A 56 -13.48 4.19 4.25
CA LYS A 56 -12.12 3.76 3.88
C LYS A 56 -12.04 3.24 2.45
N SER A 57 -13.01 2.45 2.00
CA SER A 57 -13.01 1.90 0.64
C SER A 57 -13.02 2.98 -0.43
N HIS A 58 -13.66 4.10 -0.20
CA HIS A 58 -13.67 5.24 -1.12
C HIS A 58 -12.26 5.79 -1.34
N LEU A 59 -11.49 5.96 -0.25
CA LEU A 59 -10.08 6.42 -0.33
C LEU A 59 -9.18 5.40 -1.05
N VAL A 60 -9.42 4.10 -0.84
CA VAL A 60 -8.68 3.06 -1.56
C VAL A 60 -8.98 3.11 -3.05
N CYS A 61 -10.26 3.29 -3.45
CA CYS A 61 -10.64 3.44 -4.86
C CYS A 61 -10.06 4.72 -5.49
N GLU A 62 -10.03 5.83 -4.76
CA GLU A 62 -9.41 7.07 -5.24
C GLU A 62 -7.90 6.90 -5.43
N LEU A 63 -7.24 6.24 -4.47
CA LEU A 63 -5.83 5.91 -4.54
C LEU A 63 -5.52 5.00 -5.74
N ASP A 64 -6.33 3.97 -5.94
CA ASP A 64 -6.22 3.04 -7.08
C ASP A 64 -6.37 3.77 -8.42
N ALA A 65 -7.35 4.67 -8.53
CA ALA A 65 -7.55 5.51 -9.71
C ALA A 65 -6.34 6.41 -10.03
N LEU A 66 -5.53 6.74 -9.03
CA LEU A 66 -4.29 7.50 -9.18
C LEU A 66 -3.06 6.61 -9.44
N GLY A 67 -3.25 5.32 -9.57
CA GLY A 67 -2.18 4.35 -9.81
C GLY A 67 -1.53 3.80 -8.54
N GLY A 68 -2.23 3.84 -7.39
CA GLY A 68 -1.77 3.26 -6.14
C GLY A 68 -1.73 1.74 -6.14
N GLU A 69 -1.00 1.15 -5.22
CA GLU A 69 -0.76 -0.29 -5.16
C GLU A 69 -1.66 -1.01 -4.14
N MET A 70 -2.20 -0.29 -3.17
CA MET A 70 -2.96 -0.89 -2.06
C MET A 70 -4.19 -1.70 -2.54
N GLY A 71 -4.94 -1.17 -3.50
CA GLY A 71 -6.11 -1.84 -4.09
C GLY A 71 -5.69 -3.11 -4.82
N ILE A 72 -4.70 -3.02 -5.68
CA ILE A 72 -4.15 -4.13 -6.46
C ILE A 72 -3.61 -5.23 -5.53
N ASN A 73 -2.89 -4.83 -4.48
CA ASN A 73 -2.34 -5.76 -3.49
C ASN A 73 -3.46 -6.43 -2.67
N ALA A 74 -4.50 -5.68 -2.32
CA ALA A 74 -5.66 -6.22 -1.62
C ALA A 74 -6.40 -7.25 -2.48
N ASP A 75 -6.62 -6.97 -3.76
CA ASP A 75 -7.27 -7.90 -4.70
C ASP A 75 -6.47 -9.19 -4.88
N ALA A 76 -5.16 -9.08 -5.01
CA ALA A 76 -4.27 -10.24 -5.20
C ALA A 76 -4.17 -11.14 -3.96
N THR A 77 -4.46 -10.63 -2.77
CA THR A 77 -4.29 -11.33 -1.49
C THR A 77 -5.58 -11.49 -0.70
N ALA A 78 -6.71 -11.11 -1.29
CA ALA A 78 -8.02 -11.23 -0.66
C ALA A 78 -8.41 -12.69 -0.41
N ILE A 79 -8.79 -12.97 0.83
CA ILE A 79 -9.42 -14.24 1.21
C ILE A 79 -10.94 -14.14 1.03
N GLN A 80 -11.48 -12.95 1.30
CA GLN A 80 -12.91 -12.67 1.21
C GLN A 80 -13.14 -11.20 0.83
N MET A 81 -14.04 -11.00 -0.14
CA MET A 81 -14.58 -9.69 -0.49
C MET A 81 -16.04 -9.61 -0.02
N ARG A 82 -16.39 -8.53 0.68
CA ARG A 82 -17.75 -8.34 1.18
C ARG A 82 -18.21 -6.90 1.05
N MET A 83 -19.41 -6.72 0.53
CA MET A 83 -20.11 -5.44 0.60
C MET A 83 -20.75 -5.27 1.98
N LEU A 84 -20.42 -4.18 2.66
CA LEU A 84 -20.97 -3.80 3.95
C LEU A 84 -22.16 -2.86 3.78
N ASN A 85 -23.03 -2.84 4.78
CA ASN A 85 -24.17 -1.92 4.86
C ASN A 85 -25.22 -2.11 3.73
N THR A 86 -25.33 -3.29 3.17
CA THR A 86 -26.28 -3.58 2.05
C THR A 86 -27.75 -3.38 2.43
N GLY A 87 -28.09 -3.42 3.70
CA GLY A 87 -29.44 -3.12 4.21
C GLY A 87 -29.69 -1.62 4.45
N LYS A 88 -28.75 -0.75 4.12
CA LYS A 88 -28.83 0.71 4.25
C LYS A 88 -28.82 1.36 2.86
N GLY A 89 -28.95 2.68 2.81
CA GLY A 89 -28.91 3.39 1.53
C GLY A 89 -27.57 3.26 0.79
N PRO A 90 -27.57 3.40 -0.55
CA PRO A 90 -26.36 3.16 -1.38
C PRO A 90 -25.15 4.00 -0.98
N ALA A 91 -25.37 5.19 -0.45
CA ALA A 91 -24.30 6.11 -0.04
C ALA A 91 -23.39 5.57 1.06
N VAL A 92 -23.83 4.54 1.81
CA VAL A 92 -23.04 3.92 2.88
C VAL A 92 -22.59 2.50 2.53
N HIS A 93 -22.88 2.03 1.31
CA HIS A 93 -22.31 0.79 0.82
C HIS A 93 -20.79 0.93 0.75
N SER A 94 -20.09 -0.07 1.24
CA SER A 94 -18.63 -0.04 1.25
C SER A 94 -18.05 -1.43 1.09
N LEU A 95 -17.09 -1.55 0.20
CA LEU A 95 -16.38 -2.79 -0.03
C LEU A 95 -15.32 -3.00 1.07
N ARG A 96 -15.21 -4.22 1.55
CA ARG A 96 -14.16 -4.64 2.48
C ARG A 96 -13.54 -5.93 1.98
N ALA A 97 -12.24 -5.89 1.76
CA ALA A 97 -11.41 -7.04 1.48
C ALA A 97 -10.77 -7.54 2.78
N GLN A 98 -11.00 -8.79 3.13
CA GLN A 98 -10.20 -9.48 4.13
C GLN A 98 -9.06 -10.16 3.40
N SER A 99 -7.82 -9.84 3.76
CA SER A 99 -6.61 -10.29 3.08
C SER A 99 -5.84 -11.30 3.91
N ASP A 100 -5.09 -12.18 3.24
CA ASP A 100 -4.03 -12.91 3.89
C ASP A 100 -2.93 -11.92 4.30
N LYS A 101 -2.72 -11.78 5.60
CA LYS A 101 -1.81 -10.81 6.20
C LYS A 101 -0.37 -10.99 5.72
N VAL A 102 0.08 -12.23 5.67
CA VAL A 102 1.47 -12.57 5.29
C VAL A 102 1.65 -12.39 3.78
N ALA A 103 0.71 -12.88 3.00
CA ALA A 103 0.73 -12.71 1.55
C ALA A 103 0.71 -11.23 1.16
N TYR A 104 -0.11 -10.40 1.83
CA TYR A 104 -0.21 -8.97 1.57
C TYR A 104 1.13 -8.25 1.81
N GLN A 105 1.75 -8.49 2.97
CA GLN A 105 3.05 -7.90 3.29
C GLN A 105 4.15 -8.32 2.31
N ARG A 106 4.22 -9.63 2.04
CA ARG A 106 5.21 -10.20 1.12
C ARG A 106 5.08 -9.61 -0.26
N ARG A 107 3.85 -9.56 -0.80
CA ARG A 107 3.61 -9.00 -2.13
C ARG A 107 3.96 -7.50 -2.19
N MET A 108 3.57 -6.71 -1.17
CA MET A 108 3.93 -5.29 -1.14
C MET A 108 5.44 -5.09 -1.12
N LYS A 109 6.16 -5.88 -0.34
CA LYS A 109 7.62 -5.86 -0.29
C LYS A 109 8.24 -6.20 -1.65
N GLU A 110 7.75 -7.27 -2.29
CA GLU A 110 8.18 -7.66 -3.64
C GLU A 110 7.95 -6.54 -4.67
N VAL A 111 6.82 -5.84 -4.61
CA VAL A 111 6.52 -4.71 -5.49
C VAL A 111 7.50 -3.56 -5.27
N LEU A 112 7.76 -3.19 -4.02
CA LEU A 112 8.71 -2.13 -3.68
C LEU A 112 10.13 -2.44 -4.15
N GLU A 113 10.61 -3.65 -3.87
CA GLU A 113 11.97 -4.09 -4.21
C GLU A 113 12.19 -4.22 -5.74
N ASN A 114 11.13 -4.47 -6.51
CA ASN A 114 11.19 -4.59 -7.97
C ASN A 114 10.78 -3.32 -8.72
N THR A 115 10.44 -2.25 -8.02
CA THR A 115 10.09 -0.98 -8.66
C THR A 115 11.35 -0.22 -9.06
N GLU A 116 11.41 0.16 -10.33
CA GLU A 116 12.48 0.97 -10.87
C GLU A 116 12.58 2.32 -10.16
N ASN A 117 13.77 2.85 -9.97
CA ASN A 117 14.07 4.09 -9.25
C ASN A 117 13.76 4.08 -7.74
N LEU A 118 13.41 2.93 -7.15
CA LEU A 118 13.14 2.80 -5.73
C LEU A 118 14.19 1.95 -5.03
N ASN A 119 14.78 2.48 -3.98
CA ASN A 119 15.61 1.75 -3.04
C ASN A 119 14.91 1.66 -1.67
N VAL A 120 15.04 0.50 -1.03
CA VAL A 120 14.47 0.24 0.31
C VAL A 120 15.57 -0.16 1.27
#